data_d38fe5ab91c83dcbe51343043a5187f6
#
_entry.id   d38fe5ab91c83dcbe51343043a5187f6
#
_cell.length_a   1.000
_cell.length_b   1.000
_cell.length_c   1.000
_cell.angle_alpha   90.00
_cell.angle_beta   90.00
_cell.angle_gamma   90.00
#
_symmetry.space_group_name_H-M   'P 1'
#
loop_
_entity.id
_entity.type
_entity.pdbx_description
1 polymer ?
#
loop_
_entity_poly.entity_id
_entity_poly.type
_entity_poly.pdbx_seq_one_letter_code
_entity_poly.pdbx_strand_id
1 'polypeptide(L)'
;MRPSVFAFLILTPIAAVAAASDGQFSGVSTKGNLSVWRVNHGNGSVSLCSFEGHKNEPQCYPWSAGGQAGNYQIIGGDDVLSTWRINASSGAVSLCEYKEVTDPPICTPWSTE
;
A
#
# COMPACT_ATOMS: atom_id res chain seq x y z
N MET A 1 11.13 -42.39 -15.36
CA MET A 1 10.92 -41.88 -15.25
C MET A 1 10.86 -41.02 -15.08
N ARG A 2 10.78 -40.92 -14.94
CA ARG A 2 10.42 -40.13 -14.71
C ARG A 2 10.17 -39.26 -14.13
N PRO A 3 10.21 -38.96 -13.97
CA PRO A 3 9.72 -37.96 -13.40
C PRO A 3 9.65 -37.25 -13.05
N SER A 4 9.61 -37.28 -13.03
CA SER A 4 9.27 -36.47 -12.55
C SER A 4 9.19 -35.65 -12.34
N VAL A 5 9.10 -35.61 -12.51
CA VAL A 5 8.86 -34.71 -12.24
C VAL A 5 8.52 -34.08 -11.79
N PHE A 6 8.34 -34.42 -11.63
CA PHE A 6 7.87 -33.76 -10.91
C PHE A 6 7.82 -32.85 -10.49
N ALA A 7 7.88 -33.03 -10.61
CA ALA A 7 7.62 -32.29 -10.04
C ALA A 7 7.73 -31.43 -9.81
N PHE A 8 7.71 -31.64 -9.88
CA PHE A 8 7.59 -30.73 -9.33
C PHE A 8 7.31 -29.82 -9.26
N LEU A 9 6.96 -29.84 -9.27
CA LEU A 9 6.52 -29.13 -9.17
C LEU A 9 6.12 -28.33 -8.84
N ILE A 10 6.10 -28.03 -8.80
CA ILE A 10 5.08 -27.34 -8.63
C ILE A 10 4.72 -26.56 -7.48
N LEU A 11 4.85 -26.86 -6.55
CA LEU A 11 4.72 -26.28 -5.32
C LEU A 11 5.22 -24.92 -5.21
N THR A 12 6.04 -24.55 -5.96
CA THR A 12 6.71 -23.33 -5.83
C THR A 12 5.92 -22.10 -6.03
N PRO A 13 4.96 -22.00 -6.87
CA PRO A 13 4.28 -20.76 -7.14
C PRO A 13 3.62 -20.18 -5.92
N ILE A 14 3.13 -20.99 -5.08
CA ILE A 14 2.43 -20.51 -3.91
C ILE A 14 3.36 -19.80 -2.97
N ALA A 15 4.51 -20.35 -2.77
CA ALA A 15 5.48 -19.75 -1.89
C ALA A 15 5.95 -18.42 -2.42
N ALA A 16 6.11 -18.30 -3.72
CA ALA A 16 6.56 -17.06 -4.31
C ALA A 16 5.53 -15.96 -4.10
N VAL A 17 4.26 -16.30 -4.22
CA VAL A 17 3.22 -15.31 -4.02
C VAL A 17 3.20 -14.82 -2.59
N ALA A 18 3.29 -15.72 -1.64
CA ALA A 18 3.28 -15.31 -0.26
C ALA A 18 4.47 -14.42 0.07
N ALA A 19 5.62 -14.76 -0.44
CA ALA A 19 6.81 -13.97 -0.20
C ALA A 19 6.69 -12.58 -0.81
N ALA A 20 6.06 -12.48 -1.97
CA ALA A 20 5.93 -11.20 -2.64
C ALA A 20 5.01 -10.25 -1.89
N SER A 21 4.11 -10.77 -1.09
CA SER A 21 3.13 -9.91 -0.44
C SER A 21 3.65 -9.32 0.86
N ASP A 22 4.79 -9.77 1.36
CA ASP A 22 5.27 -9.30 2.65
C ASP A 22 6.43 -8.34 2.50
N GLY A 23 6.43 -7.27 3.32
CA GLY A 23 7.60 -6.47 3.48
C GLY A 23 7.92 -5.49 2.36
N GLN A 24 6.99 -5.25 1.49
CA GLN A 24 7.20 -4.36 0.36
C GLN A 24 6.41 -3.08 0.60
N PHE A 25 7.11 -2.02 0.96
CA PHE A 25 6.47 -0.74 1.28
C PHE A 25 7.15 0.39 0.51
N SER A 26 6.36 1.39 0.18
CA SER A 26 6.88 2.64 -0.39
C SER A 26 6.18 3.80 0.31
N GLY A 27 6.78 4.98 0.24
CA GLY A 27 6.19 6.13 0.91
C GLY A 27 6.47 7.42 0.19
N VAL A 28 5.70 8.44 0.53
CA VAL A 28 5.89 9.79 0.02
C VAL A 28 5.59 10.76 1.15
N SER A 29 6.46 11.75 1.31
CA SER A 29 6.27 12.78 2.33
C SER A 29 5.14 13.72 1.92
N THR A 30 4.43 14.22 2.92
CA THR A 30 3.48 15.27 2.69
C THR A 30 4.18 16.62 2.70
N LYS A 31 3.43 17.65 2.32
CA LYS A 31 3.92 19.01 2.38
C LYS A 31 4.30 19.33 3.83
N GLY A 32 5.45 19.95 4.04
CA GLY A 32 5.95 20.25 5.37
C GLY A 32 6.79 19.14 5.99
N ASN A 33 6.78 17.97 5.40
CA ASN A 33 7.65 16.87 5.77
C ASN A 33 7.47 16.35 7.21
N LEU A 34 6.30 16.56 7.81
CA LEU A 34 6.01 16.02 9.14
C LEU A 34 5.13 14.78 9.08
N SER A 35 4.76 14.34 7.90
CA SER A 35 4.01 13.10 7.73
C SER A 35 4.40 12.43 6.45
N VAL A 36 4.07 11.15 6.39
CA VAL A 36 4.35 10.33 5.23
C VAL A 36 3.18 9.41 4.97
N TRP A 37 2.75 9.32 3.72
CA TRP A 37 1.84 8.28 3.29
C TRP A 37 2.67 7.09 2.86
N ARG A 38 2.23 5.90 3.23
CA ARG A 38 2.91 4.66 2.85
C ARG A 38 1.91 3.71 2.21
N VAL A 39 2.40 2.89 1.31
CA VAL A 39 1.58 1.87 0.66
C VAL A 39 2.22 0.52 0.86
N ASN A 40 1.38 -0.48 1.11
CA ASN A 40 1.80 -1.86 1.23
C ASN A 40 1.59 -2.53 -0.11
N HIS A 41 2.67 -2.90 -0.79
CA HIS A 41 2.57 -3.55 -2.10
C HIS A 41 1.95 -4.94 -2.02
N GLY A 42 1.91 -5.51 -0.82
CA GLY A 42 1.29 -6.82 -0.64
C GLY A 42 -0.20 -6.80 -0.87
N ASN A 43 -0.86 -5.65 -0.68
CA ASN A 43 -2.31 -5.60 -0.83
C ASN A 43 -2.84 -4.25 -1.27
N GLY A 44 -1.96 -3.27 -1.52
CA GLY A 44 -2.38 -1.95 -1.98
C GLY A 44 -2.97 -1.05 -0.92
N SER A 45 -3.00 -1.45 0.35
CA SER A 45 -3.53 -0.57 1.38
C SER A 45 -2.57 0.59 1.66
N VAL A 46 -3.13 1.68 2.14
CA VAL A 46 -2.36 2.89 2.43
C VAL A 46 -2.61 3.32 3.87
N SER A 47 -1.65 4.04 4.41
CA SER A 47 -1.72 4.54 5.79
C SER A 47 -0.89 5.80 5.89
N LEU A 48 -1.31 6.71 6.75
CA LEU A 48 -0.60 7.95 7.02
C LEU A 48 0.07 7.82 8.38
N CYS A 49 1.32 8.24 8.44
CA CYS A 49 2.04 8.37 9.70
C CYS A 49 2.48 9.82 9.85
N SER A 50 2.38 10.36 11.06
CA SER A 50 2.77 11.75 11.27
C SER A 50 3.56 11.86 12.56
N PHE A 51 4.37 12.91 12.65
CA PHE A 51 5.17 13.21 13.82
C PHE A 51 4.67 14.48 14.46
N GLU A 52 4.33 14.39 15.74
CA GLU A 52 3.96 15.55 16.53
C GLU A 52 5.13 15.85 17.46
N GLY A 53 5.58 17.09 17.47
CA GLY A 53 6.82 17.44 18.13
C GLY A 53 6.88 17.14 19.61
N HIS A 54 5.75 16.96 20.26
CA HIS A 54 5.72 16.66 21.69
C HIS A 54 5.76 15.16 21.98
N LYS A 55 5.84 14.32 20.96
CA LYS A 55 5.91 12.87 21.11
C LYS A 55 7.27 12.39 20.65
N ASN A 56 7.69 11.25 21.20
CA ASN A 56 9.02 10.72 20.92
C ASN A 56 9.11 9.97 19.62
N GLU A 57 7.98 9.59 19.02
CA GLU A 57 7.98 8.77 17.83
C GLU A 57 6.80 9.12 16.94
N PRO A 58 6.89 8.80 15.66
CA PRO A 58 5.75 9.02 14.77
C PRO A 58 4.56 8.16 15.17
N GLN A 59 3.38 8.65 14.86
CA GLN A 59 2.13 7.94 15.07
C GLN A 59 1.59 7.52 13.71
N CYS A 60 1.22 6.26 13.58
CA CYS A 60 0.65 5.78 12.33
C CYS A 60 -0.82 5.49 12.51
N TYR A 61 -1.61 5.88 11.54
CA TYR A 61 -3.05 5.72 11.56
C TYR A 61 -3.43 4.43 10.83
N PRO A 62 -4.68 3.97 11.00
CA PRO A 62 -5.07 2.67 10.44
C PRO A 62 -4.86 2.58 8.93
N TRP A 63 -4.60 1.36 8.48
CA TRP A 63 -4.47 1.04 7.07
C TRP A 63 -5.84 1.00 6.41
N SER A 64 -5.91 1.40 5.14
CA SER A 64 -7.11 1.21 4.35
C SER A 64 -7.33 -0.28 4.07
N ALA A 65 -8.52 -0.60 3.58
CA ALA A 65 -8.82 -1.97 3.19
C ALA A 65 -7.83 -2.44 2.11
N GLY A 66 -7.42 -3.68 2.22
CA GLY A 66 -6.49 -4.26 1.28
C GLY A 66 -7.18 -4.99 0.15
N GLY A 67 -6.40 -5.37 -0.85
CA GLY A 67 -6.85 -6.12 -1.98
C GLY A 67 -5.74 -7.02 -2.47
N GLN A 68 -5.41 -6.93 -3.74
CA GLN A 68 -4.41 -7.79 -4.35
C GLN A 68 -3.02 -7.20 -4.21
N ALA A 69 -2.03 -8.08 -4.23
CA ALA A 69 -0.65 -7.65 -4.32
C ALA A 69 -0.41 -6.99 -5.67
N GLY A 70 0.53 -6.04 -5.71
CA GLY A 70 0.83 -5.38 -6.96
C GLY A 70 1.94 -4.36 -6.77
N ASN A 71 2.19 -3.64 -7.84
CA ASN A 71 3.19 -2.58 -7.83
C ASN A 71 2.44 -1.25 -7.75
N TYR A 72 2.34 -0.73 -6.54
CA TYR A 72 1.58 0.48 -6.29
C TYR A 72 2.51 1.65 -6.02
N GLN A 73 2.08 2.84 -6.44
CA GLN A 73 2.76 4.08 -6.12
C GLN A 73 1.76 5.05 -5.53
N ILE A 74 2.24 5.94 -4.69
CA ILE A 74 1.39 6.98 -4.11
C ILE A 74 1.96 8.33 -4.45
N ILE A 75 1.07 9.30 -4.56
CA ILE A 75 1.43 10.66 -4.93
C ILE A 75 0.91 11.57 -3.84
N GLY A 76 1.82 12.32 -3.25
CA GLY A 76 1.43 13.29 -2.23
C GLY A 76 0.79 14.50 -2.85
N GLY A 77 0.09 15.26 -2.03
CA GLY A 77 -0.53 16.49 -2.44
C GLY A 77 -0.48 17.50 -1.30
N ASP A 78 -1.23 18.56 -1.46
CA ASP A 78 -1.27 19.61 -0.45
C ASP A 78 -2.12 19.23 0.75
N ASP A 79 -3.11 18.37 0.55
CA ASP A 79 -3.98 17.93 1.63
C ASP A 79 -3.35 16.71 2.29
N VAL A 80 -2.95 16.88 3.55
CA VAL A 80 -2.23 15.83 4.25
C VAL A 80 -3.10 14.60 4.49
N LEU A 81 -4.42 14.73 4.52
CA LEU A 81 -5.32 13.62 4.81
C LEU A 81 -5.76 12.84 3.59
N SER A 82 -5.25 13.17 2.43
CA SER A 82 -5.60 12.42 1.22
C SER A 82 -4.36 12.13 0.39
N THR A 83 -4.44 11.10 -0.41
CA THR A 83 -3.37 10.72 -1.34
C THR A 83 -3.95 9.95 -2.50
N TRP A 84 -3.34 10.12 -3.65
CA TRP A 84 -3.64 9.29 -4.82
C TRP A 84 -2.74 8.07 -4.79
N ARG A 85 -3.29 6.94 -5.19
CA ARG A 85 -2.47 5.74 -5.43
C ARG A 85 -2.69 5.27 -6.85
N ILE A 86 -1.66 4.72 -7.44
CA ILE A 86 -1.66 4.24 -8.81
C ILE A 86 -1.24 2.78 -8.80
N ASN A 87 -1.99 1.97 -9.51
CA ASN A 87 -1.55 0.61 -9.81
C ASN A 87 -0.64 0.71 -11.03
N ALA A 88 0.66 0.52 -10.83
CA ALA A 88 1.62 0.75 -11.89
C ALA A 88 1.47 -0.24 -13.04
N SER A 89 0.85 -1.40 -12.78
CA SER A 89 0.67 -2.41 -13.82
C SER A 89 -0.48 -2.07 -14.76
N SER A 90 -1.54 -1.47 -14.24
CA SER A 90 -2.74 -1.20 -15.04
C SER A 90 -2.91 0.28 -15.35
N GLY A 91 -2.24 1.15 -14.59
CA GLY A 91 -2.46 2.59 -14.71
C GLY A 91 -3.70 3.09 -13.99
N ALA A 92 -4.46 2.23 -13.36
CA ALA A 92 -5.65 2.65 -12.64
C ALA A 92 -5.26 3.50 -11.44
N VAL A 93 -6.11 4.46 -11.10
CA VAL A 93 -5.87 5.35 -9.96
C VAL A 93 -7.05 5.28 -9.00
N SER A 94 -6.78 5.62 -7.76
CA SER A 94 -7.77 5.63 -6.70
C SER A 94 -7.36 6.73 -5.71
N LEU A 95 -8.35 7.44 -5.19
CA LEU A 95 -8.11 8.48 -4.20
C LEU A 95 -8.47 7.94 -2.83
N CYS A 96 -7.55 8.06 -1.89
CA CYS A 96 -7.75 7.60 -0.52
C CYS A 96 -7.70 8.80 0.42
N GLU A 97 -8.64 8.88 1.36
CA GLU A 97 -8.62 9.97 2.31
C GLU A 97 -9.18 9.53 3.66
N TYR A 98 -8.67 10.15 4.71
CA TYR A 98 -9.19 9.97 6.06
C TYR A 98 -10.34 10.95 6.28
N LYS A 99 -11.46 10.44 6.75
CA LYS A 99 -12.52 11.28 7.30
C LYS A 99 -12.22 11.59 8.75
N GLU A 100 -11.82 10.55 9.49
CA GLU A 100 -11.36 10.63 10.85
C GLU A 100 -10.09 9.82 10.95
N VAL A 101 -9.05 10.37 11.56
CA VAL A 101 -7.77 9.65 11.61
C VAL A 101 -7.82 8.40 12.48
N THR A 102 -8.85 8.25 13.29
CA THR A 102 -9.03 7.04 14.10
C THR A 102 -9.64 5.90 13.32
N ASP A 103 -10.17 6.15 12.13
CA ASP A 103 -10.79 5.14 11.28
C ASP A 103 -9.93 4.91 10.06
N PRO A 104 -10.03 3.74 9.43
CA PRO A 104 -9.28 3.51 8.18
C PRO A 104 -9.66 4.52 7.10
N PRO A 105 -8.72 4.93 6.27
CA PRO A 105 -9.05 5.83 5.18
C PRO A 105 -9.94 5.13 4.17
N ILE A 106 -10.74 5.93 3.49
CA ILE A 106 -11.68 5.42 2.49
C ILE A 106 -11.07 5.69 1.13
N CYS A 107 -10.95 4.64 0.34
CA CYS A 107 -10.42 4.75 -1.01
C CYS A 107 -11.55 4.60 -2.02
N THR A 108 -11.54 5.43 -3.07
CA THR A 108 -12.46 5.25 -4.16
C THR A 108 -12.20 3.93 -4.86
N PRO A 109 -13.18 3.38 -5.56
CA PRO A 109 -12.89 2.28 -6.47
C PRO A 109 -11.81 2.69 -7.46
N TRP A 110 -11.07 1.71 -7.96
CA TRP A 110 -10.06 1.98 -8.97
C TRP A 110 -10.71 2.51 -10.25
N SER A 111 -10.05 3.47 -10.88
CA SER A 111 -10.55 4.00 -12.12
C SER A 111 -10.58 2.92 -13.18
N THR A 112 -11.50 3.08 -14.12
CA THR A 112 -11.43 2.30 -15.34
C THR A 112 -10.64 3.11 -16.34
N GLU A 113 -10.33 2.59 -17.43
CA GLU A 113 -9.48 3.23 -18.41
C GLU A 113 -9.68 4.66 -18.66
#